data_75dbb249af31b2f1b03980a07f4eac03
#
_entry.id   75dbb249af31b2f1b03980a07f4eac03
#
_cell.length_a   1.000
_cell.length_b   1.000
_cell.length_c   1.000
_cell.angle_alpha   90.00
_cell.angle_beta   90.00
_cell.angle_gamma   90.00
#
_symmetry.space_group_name_H-M   'P 1'
#
loop_
_entity.id
_entity.type
_entity.pdbx_description
1 polymer ?
#
loop_
_entity_poly.entity_id
_entity_poly.type
_entity_poly.pdbx_seq_one_letter_code
_entity_poly.pdbx_strand_id
1 'polypeptide(L)'
;MRLMRGRVWEIDFLRGIAVIAMVLYHFSYDLAYFAHLFDVRFFWSGLGLNIGRVIGGTFIFLAGLSLTLSYRRWVSSQLPRQKLFRRYLGRGVRIFSYGLLITLVTWVLVPEGMIVFGVLHLIGASVVLAYPFLRFRLPNVALGVGCIAAGLYLSTLRTDQPWLVWLGLRPDFSTLDYWPVFPWFGVILLGVFVGNVLYGGEKRATLGPAPEVVGVRPLTFLGRHSLPVYLAHQPVLIAALVLLGVAKIP
;
A
#
# COMPACT_ATOMS: atom_id res chain seq x y z
N MET A 1 11.52 -9.97 30.62
CA MET A 1 10.73 -9.53 29.45
C MET A 1 11.69 -8.99 28.38
N ARG A 2 12.08 -9.81 27.40
CA ARG A 2 13.05 -9.43 26.34
C ARG A 2 12.35 -8.45 25.40
N LEU A 3 12.76 -7.19 25.39
CA LEU A 3 12.27 -6.16 24.48
C LEU A 3 12.33 -6.66 23.02
N MET A 4 11.24 -6.44 22.26
CA MET A 4 11.16 -6.77 20.84
C MET A 4 12.17 -5.95 20.03
N ARG A 5 13.44 -6.31 20.04
CA ARG A 5 14.56 -5.57 19.42
C ARG A 5 14.80 -5.90 17.93
N GLY A 6 13.97 -6.71 17.26
CA GLY A 6 14.21 -7.11 15.87
C GLY A 6 13.06 -6.76 14.91
N ARG A 7 13.39 -6.39 13.68
CA ARG A 7 12.46 -6.41 12.54
C ARG A 7 12.08 -7.87 12.24
N VAL A 8 10.88 -8.09 11.71
CA VAL A 8 10.41 -9.39 11.25
C VAL A 8 10.81 -9.49 9.78
N TRP A 9 11.82 -10.30 9.50
CA TRP A 9 12.39 -10.41 8.16
C TRP A 9 11.39 -10.96 7.14
N GLU A 10 10.48 -11.82 7.58
CA GLU A 10 9.46 -12.45 6.74
C GLU A 10 8.55 -11.40 6.10
N ILE A 11 8.19 -10.36 6.86
CA ILE A 11 7.36 -9.25 6.36
C ILE A 11 8.15 -8.39 5.39
N ASP A 12 9.43 -8.12 5.71
CA ASP A 12 10.29 -7.36 4.80
C ASP A 12 10.53 -8.15 3.51
N PHE A 13 10.67 -9.49 3.59
CA PHE A 13 10.80 -10.37 2.44
C PHE A 13 9.55 -10.35 1.54
N LEU A 14 8.37 -10.55 2.11
CA LEU A 14 7.11 -10.49 1.36
C LEU A 14 6.90 -9.11 0.72
N ARG A 15 7.29 -8.06 1.43
CA ARG A 15 7.23 -6.70 0.89
C ARG A 15 8.21 -6.51 -0.27
N GLY A 16 9.39 -7.15 -0.22
CA GLY A 16 10.37 -7.16 -1.32
C GLY A 16 9.83 -7.84 -2.57
N ILE A 17 9.17 -9.00 -2.41
CA ILE A 17 8.48 -9.67 -3.53
C ILE A 17 7.41 -8.76 -4.13
N ALA A 18 6.58 -8.13 -3.28
CA ALA A 18 5.53 -7.23 -3.75
C ALA A 18 6.12 -6.00 -4.50
N VAL A 19 7.29 -5.47 -4.07
CA VAL A 19 8.01 -4.39 -4.78
C VAL A 19 8.43 -4.85 -6.18
N ILE A 20 9.03 -6.02 -6.31
CA ILE A 20 9.42 -6.54 -7.64
C ILE A 20 8.20 -6.72 -8.53
N ALA A 21 7.15 -7.35 -8.01
CA ALA A 21 5.91 -7.54 -8.76
C ALA A 21 5.29 -6.21 -9.21
N MET A 22 5.31 -5.19 -8.35
CA MET A 22 4.85 -3.83 -8.67
C MET A 22 5.67 -3.21 -9.79
N VAL A 23 6.99 -3.26 -9.71
CA VAL A 23 7.89 -2.68 -10.73
C VAL A 23 7.68 -3.38 -12.08
N LEU A 24 7.59 -4.71 -12.10
CA LEU A 24 7.33 -5.49 -13.32
C LEU A 24 5.95 -5.19 -13.91
N TYR A 25 4.93 -5.05 -13.06
CA TYR A 25 3.57 -4.71 -13.49
C TYR A 25 3.53 -3.33 -14.16
N HIS A 26 4.14 -2.30 -13.53
CA HIS A 26 4.19 -0.96 -14.10
C HIS A 26 5.07 -0.89 -15.35
N PHE A 27 6.20 -1.58 -15.37
CA PHE A 27 7.03 -1.68 -16.57
C PHE A 27 6.26 -2.31 -17.74
N SER A 28 5.50 -3.38 -17.48
CA SER A 28 4.64 -4.00 -18.51
C SER A 28 3.55 -3.03 -18.97
N TYR A 29 2.94 -2.28 -18.04
CA TYR A 29 1.97 -1.23 -18.40
C TYR A 29 2.59 -0.14 -19.28
N ASP A 30 3.78 0.34 -18.92
CA ASP A 30 4.48 1.38 -19.68
C ASP A 30 4.85 0.90 -21.09
N LEU A 31 5.28 -0.36 -21.25
CA LEU A 31 5.53 -0.97 -22.55
C LEU A 31 4.25 -1.09 -23.40
N ALA A 32 3.13 -1.41 -22.78
CA ALA A 32 1.84 -1.44 -23.47
C ALA A 32 1.40 -0.03 -23.90
N TYR A 33 1.58 0.95 -23.01
CA TYR A 33 1.12 2.32 -23.24
C TYR A 33 1.99 3.09 -24.23
N PHE A 34 3.32 3.05 -24.09
CA PHE A 34 4.25 3.83 -24.91
C PHE A 34 4.76 3.08 -26.14
N ALA A 35 5.04 1.78 -26.02
CA ALA A 35 5.60 0.98 -27.09
C ALA A 35 4.55 0.22 -27.89
N HIS A 36 3.29 0.22 -27.45
CA HIS A 36 2.18 -0.50 -28.09
C HIS A 36 2.47 -1.99 -28.34
N LEU A 37 3.34 -2.62 -27.50
CA LEU A 37 3.72 -4.02 -27.66
C LEU A 37 2.57 -4.99 -27.44
N PHE A 38 1.57 -4.58 -26.65
CA PHE A 38 0.32 -5.31 -26.39
C PHE A 38 -0.78 -4.34 -25.96
N ASP A 39 -2.02 -4.83 -25.87
CA ASP A 39 -3.19 -4.01 -25.61
C ASP A 39 -3.18 -3.48 -24.16
N VAL A 40 -3.08 -2.16 -24.00
CA VAL A 40 -3.14 -1.49 -22.69
C VAL A 40 -4.44 -1.77 -21.94
N ARG A 41 -5.55 -2.09 -22.64
CA ARG A 41 -6.84 -2.44 -22.04
C ARG A 41 -6.77 -3.67 -21.14
N PHE A 42 -5.74 -4.53 -21.32
CA PHE A 42 -5.47 -5.63 -20.40
C PHE A 42 -5.34 -5.17 -18.94
N PHE A 43 -4.72 -4.00 -18.69
CA PHE A 43 -4.51 -3.47 -17.33
C PHE A 43 -5.75 -2.79 -16.74
N TRP A 44 -6.75 -2.47 -17.56
CA TRP A 44 -7.96 -1.77 -17.14
C TRP A 44 -9.13 -2.72 -16.83
N SER A 45 -9.02 -4.00 -17.19
CA SER A 45 -10.08 -4.98 -17.01
C SER A 45 -9.53 -6.38 -16.81
N GLY A 46 -10.41 -7.30 -16.39
CA GLY A 46 -10.12 -8.73 -16.33
C GLY A 46 -8.91 -9.09 -15.46
N LEU A 47 -8.04 -9.95 -16.01
CA LEU A 47 -6.90 -10.53 -15.29
C LEU A 47 -5.86 -9.47 -14.93
N GLY A 48 -5.53 -8.56 -15.84
CA GLY A 48 -4.50 -7.54 -15.62
C GLY A 48 -4.86 -6.61 -14.46
N LEU A 49 -6.10 -6.12 -14.42
CA LEU A 49 -6.60 -5.30 -13.31
C LEU A 49 -6.55 -6.07 -11.97
N ASN A 50 -6.92 -7.36 -11.98
CA ASN A 50 -6.90 -8.18 -10.78
C ASN A 50 -5.47 -8.44 -10.28
N ILE A 51 -4.50 -8.64 -11.17
CA ILE A 51 -3.07 -8.73 -10.81
C ILE A 51 -2.64 -7.44 -10.10
N GLY A 52 -2.94 -6.27 -10.65
CA GLY A 52 -2.64 -4.98 -10.02
C GLY A 52 -3.27 -4.85 -8.63
N ARG A 53 -4.54 -5.27 -8.49
CA ARG A 53 -5.25 -5.27 -7.19
C ARG A 53 -4.65 -6.23 -6.17
N VAL A 54 -4.18 -7.40 -6.59
CA VAL A 54 -3.49 -8.35 -5.71
C VAL A 54 -2.16 -7.79 -5.23
N ILE A 55 -1.37 -7.20 -6.13
CA ILE A 55 -0.08 -6.58 -5.79
C ILE A 55 -0.29 -5.44 -4.80
N GLY A 56 -1.14 -4.47 -5.11
CA GLY A 56 -1.43 -3.35 -4.23
C GLY A 56 -2.10 -3.77 -2.93
N GLY A 57 -3.05 -4.72 -2.98
CA GLY A 57 -3.70 -5.32 -1.82
C GLY A 57 -2.71 -6.00 -0.87
N THR A 58 -1.66 -6.63 -1.41
CA THR A 58 -0.57 -7.23 -0.62
C THR A 58 0.19 -6.14 0.15
N PHE A 59 0.53 -5.00 -0.47
CA PHE A 59 1.14 -3.87 0.23
C PHE A 59 0.26 -3.33 1.34
N ILE A 60 -1.03 -3.16 1.05
CA ILE A 60 -2.03 -2.64 1.99
C ILE A 60 -2.18 -3.59 3.19
N PHE A 61 -2.29 -4.89 2.94
CA PHE A 61 -2.36 -5.92 3.99
C PHE A 61 -1.09 -5.93 4.87
N LEU A 62 0.09 -5.93 4.24
CA LEU A 62 1.38 -5.91 4.96
C LEU A 62 1.58 -4.59 5.73
N ALA A 63 0.99 -3.48 5.27
CA ALA A 63 0.97 -2.24 6.05
C ALA A 63 0.18 -2.41 7.34
N GLY A 64 -1.05 -2.97 7.28
CA GLY A 64 -1.86 -3.28 8.47
C GLY A 64 -1.13 -4.18 9.48
N LEU A 65 -0.53 -5.26 8.99
CA LEU A 65 0.26 -6.19 9.80
C LEU A 65 1.44 -5.47 10.49
N SER A 66 2.13 -4.60 9.75
CA SER A 66 3.27 -3.82 10.27
C SER A 66 2.87 -2.77 11.30
N LEU A 67 1.65 -2.22 11.19
CA LEU A 67 1.11 -1.30 12.21
C LEU A 67 0.98 -2.00 13.56
N THR A 68 0.51 -3.24 13.58
CA THR A 68 0.42 -4.05 14.81
C THR A 68 1.78 -4.27 15.45
N LEU A 69 2.81 -4.62 14.66
CA LEU A 69 4.17 -4.81 15.19
C LEU A 69 4.76 -3.55 15.78
N SER A 70 4.58 -2.41 15.11
CA SER A 70 5.05 -1.12 15.63
C SER A 70 4.28 -0.71 16.87
N TYR A 71 2.96 -0.93 16.94
CA TYR A 71 2.13 -0.64 18.10
C TYR A 71 2.62 -1.39 19.31
N ARG A 72 2.79 -2.72 19.21
CA ARG A 72 3.29 -3.57 20.32
C ARG A 72 4.66 -3.17 20.81
N ARG A 73 5.58 -2.83 19.91
CA ARG A 73 6.90 -2.33 20.26
C ARG A 73 6.83 -1.06 21.08
N TRP A 74 5.94 -0.13 20.74
CA TRP A 74 5.83 1.13 21.44
C TRP A 74 5.04 1.01 22.75
N VAL A 75 4.04 0.13 22.80
CA VAL A 75 3.35 -0.17 24.06
C VAL A 75 4.30 -0.83 25.05
N SER A 76 5.14 -1.78 24.61
CA SER A 76 6.14 -2.41 25.48
C SER A 76 7.24 -1.45 25.97
N SER A 77 7.44 -0.31 25.30
CA SER A 77 8.34 0.76 25.75
C SER A 77 7.68 1.76 26.72
N GLN A 78 6.47 1.45 27.18
CA GLN A 78 5.69 2.27 28.16
C GLN A 78 5.48 3.73 27.72
N LEU A 79 5.40 3.98 26.40
CA LEU A 79 5.13 5.32 25.89
C LEU A 79 3.72 5.79 26.26
N PRO A 80 3.55 7.04 26.75
CA PRO A 80 2.24 7.62 27.00
C PRO A 80 1.36 7.60 25.75
N ARG A 81 0.06 7.33 25.93
CA ARG A 81 -0.91 7.19 24.80
C ARG A 81 -0.91 8.41 23.87
N GLN A 82 -0.80 9.62 24.40
CA GLN A 82 -0.72 10.85 23.60
C GLN A 82 0.53 10.89 22.71
N LYS A 83 1.70 10.49 23.25
CA LYS A 83 2.95 10.43 22.47
C LYS A 83 2.87 9.34 21.41
N LEU A 84 2.21 8.23 21.71
CA LEU A 84 1.97 7.14 20.77
C LEU A 84 1.07 7.60 19.64
N PHE A 85 -0.07 8.23 19.91
CA PHE A 85 -0.97 8.77 18.89
C PHE A 85 -0.25 9.79 17.97
N ARG A 86 0.50 10.75 18.56
CA ARG A 86 1.27 11.73 17.78
C ARG A 86 2.27 11.08 16.82
N ARG A 87 2.87 9.94 17.18
CA ARG A 87 3.76 9.18 16.28
C ARG A 87 3.00 8.58 15.10
N TYR A 88 1.80 8.01 15.34
CA TYR A 88 0.95 7.50 14.27
C TYR A 88 0.46 8.62 13.36
N LEU A 89 0.00 9.73 13.95
CA LEU A 89 -0.41 10.91 13.22
C LEU A 89 0.73 11.46 12.34
N GLY A 90 1.91 11.69 12.90
CA GLY A 90 3.06 12.19 12.14
C GLY A 90 3.53 11.23 11.04
N ARG A 91 3.43 9.89 11.28
CA ARG A 91 3.72 8.90 10.24
C ARG A 91 2.66 8.91 9.14
N GLY A 92 1.38 8.97 9.52
CA GLY A 92 0.27 9.03 8.58
C GLY A 92 0.32 10.27 7.70
N VAL A 93 0.48 11.45 8.31
CA VAL A 93 0.64 12.74 7.61
C VAL A 93 1.81 12.69 6.63
N ARG A 94 2.97 12.19 7.04
CA ARG A 94 4.15 12.10 6.16
C ARG A 94 3.88 11.22 4.93
N ILE A 95 3.26 10.05 5.11
CA ILE A 95 2.95 9.15 3.98
C ILE A 95 1.88 9.78 3.09
N PHE A 96 0.87 10.41 3.68
CA PHE A 96 -0.18 11.10 2.95
C PHE A 96 0.37 12.29 2.12
N SER A 97 1.33 13.04 2.67
CA SER A 97 2.01 14.12 1.96
C SER A 97 2.78 13.64 0.73
N TYR A 98 3.35 12.43 0.77
CA TYR A 98 3.93 11.82 -0.44
C TYR A 98 2.85 11.49 -1.48
N GLY A 99 1.65 11.09 -1.05
CA GLY A 99 0.49 10.95 -1.93
C GLY A 99 0.13 12.29 -2.59
N LEU A 100 0.00 13.36 -1.80
CA LEU A 100 -0.26 14.71 -2.33
C LEU A 100 0.82 15.19 -3.31
N LEU A 101 2.09 14.86 -3.07
CA LEU A 101 3.16 15.15 -4.01
C LEU A 101 2.93 14.43 -5.35
N ILE A 102 2.52 13.16 -5.33
CA ILE A 102 2.19 12.41 -6.55
C ILE A 102 0.98 13.04 -7.25
N THR A 103 -0.06 13.45 -6.50
CA THR A 103 -1.21 14.18 -7.06
C THR A 103 -0.75 15.45 -7.79
N LEU A 104 0.09 16.26 -7.15
CA LEU A 104 0.62 17.48 -7.74
C LEU A 104 1.43 17.21 -9.02
N VAL A 105 2.32 16.22 -8.98
CA VAL A 105 3.15 15.82 -10.14
C VAL A 105 2.27 15.32 -11.29
N THR A 106 1.30 14.45 -11.00
CA THR A 106 0.41 13.91 -12.05
C THR A 106 -0.58 14.97 -12.56
N TRP A 107 -1.02 15.90 -11.72
CA TRP A 107 -1.82 17.03 -12.16
C TRP A 107 -1.09 17.93 -13.17
N VAL A 108 0.20 18.16 -12.99
CA VAL A 108 1.02 18.99 -13.91
C VAL A 108 1.41 18.22 -15.18
N LEU A 109 1.82 16.94 -15.04
CA LEU A 109 2.38 16.18 -16.16
C LEU A 109 1.35 15.37 -16.95
N VAL A 110 0.28 14.91 -16.31
CA VAL A 110 -0.75 14.04 -16.90
C VAL A 110 -2.14 14.41 -16.35
N PRO A 111 -2.65 15.62 -16.62
CA PRO A 111 -3.86 16.13 -16.00
C PRO A 111 -5.10 15.24 -16.23
N GLU A 112 -5.22 14.60 -17.39
CA GLU A 112 -6.34 13.69 -17.71
C GLU A 112 -6.32 12.39 -16.89
N GLY A 113 -5.16 12.02 -16.33
CA GLY A 113 -4.95 10.84 -15.48
C GLY A 113 -4.58 11.18 -14.03
N MET A 114 -4.82 12.41 -13.59
CA MET A 114 -4.42 12.89 -12.26
C MET A 114 -4.80 11.90 -11.16
N ILE A 115 -3.85 11.56 -10.31
CA ILE A 115 -4.07 10.67 -9.15
C ILE A 115 -4.72 11.47 -8.03
N VAL A 116 -6.03 11.28 -7.84
CA VAL A 116 -6.81 11.97 -6.79
C VAL A 116 -6.64 11.29 -5.43
N PHE A 117 -6.75 9.95 -5.41
CA PHE A 117 -6.63 9.17 -4.17
C PHE A 117 -5.97 7.81 -4.44
N GLY A 118 -4.64 7.81 -4.49
CA GLY A 118 -3.83 6.62 -4.72
C GLY A 118 -3.44 5.88 -3.43
N VAL A 119 -2.63 4.82 -3.58
CA VAL A 119 -2.26 3.92 -2.48
C VAL A 119 -1.54 4.62 -1.31
N LEU A 120 -0.74 5.67 -1.55
CA LEU A 120 -0.09 6.41 -0.45
C LEU A 120 -1.09 7.27 0.34
N HIS A 121 -2.12 7.83 -0.31
CA HIS A 121 -3.21 8.51 0.39
C HIS A 121 -3.93 7.54 1.31
N LEU A 122 -4.29 6.35 0.79
CA LEU A 122 -4.93 5.31 1.55
C LEU A 122 -4.07 4.87 2.75
N ILE A 123 -2.80 4.51 2.53
CA ILE A 123 -1.92 4.03 3.61
C ILE A 123 -1.71 5.13 4.64
N GLY A 124 -1.48 6.38 4.21
CA GLY A 124 -1.31 7.53 5.11
C GLY A 124 -2.53 7.76 6.00
N ALA A 125 -3.72 7.82 5.42
CA ALA A 125 -4.99 7.92 6.15
C ALA A 125 -5.21 6.71 7.07
N SER A 126 -4.97 5.50 6.56
CA SER A 126 -5.18 4.25 7.30
C SER A 126 -4.26 4.10 8.50
N VAL A 127 -3.04 4.65 8.47
CA VAL A 127 -2.14 4.67 9.65
C VAL A 127 -2.80 5.38 10.83
N VAL A 128 -3.54 6.45 10.56
CA VAL A 128 -4.25 7.22 11.61
C VAL A 128 -5.58 6.54 11.97
N LEU A 129 -6.37 6.16 10.98
CA LEU A 129 -7.68 5.54 11.16
C LEU A 129 -7.59 4.19 11.88
N ALA A 130 -6.56 3.39 11.62
CA ALA A 130 -6.38 2.10 12.28
C ALA A 130 -5.91 2.19 13.73
N TYR A 131 -5.41 3.34 14.19
CA TYR A 131 -4.84 3.48 15.54
C TYR A 131 -5.75 2.98 16.65
N PRO A 132 -7.04 3.34 16.74
CA PRO A 132 -7.94 2.86 17.80
C PRO A 132 -8.18 1.35 17.74
N PHE A 133 -8.01 0.73 16.59
CA PHE A 133 -8.30 -0.68 16.33
C PHE A 133 -7.10 -1.60 16.54
N LEU A 134 -5.86 -1.07 16.67
CA LEU A 134 -4.62 -1.86 16.74
C LEU A 134 -4.57 -2.84 17.92
N ARG A 135 -5.32 -2.57 18.99
CA ARG A 135 -5.40 -3.43 20.20
C ARG A 135 -6.37 -4.60 20.07
N PHE A 136 -7.33 -4.51 19.13
CA PHE A 136 -8.40 -5.49 19.01
C PHE A 136 -8.01 -6.61 18.03
N ARG A 137 -8.65 -7.79 18.19
CA ARG A 137 -8.52 -8.94 17.28
C ARG A 137 -9.81 -9.13 16.50
N LEU A 138 -10.79 -9.83 17.07
CA LEU A 138 -12.06 -10.16 16.40
C LEU A 138 -12.82 -8.95 15.85
N PRO A 139 -12.91 -7.79 16.54
CA PRO A 139 -13.55 -6.62 15.99
C PRO A 139 -12.96 -6.17 14.65
N ASN A 140 -11.64 -6.38 14.43
CA ASN A 140 -11.01 -6.04 13.15
C ASN A 140 -11.46 -6.95 12.00
N VAL A 141 -11.86 -8.18 12.25
CA VAL A 141 -12.44 -9.05 11.22
C VAL A 141 -13.81 -8.54 10.82
N ALA A 142 -14.69 -8.31 11.81
CA ALA A 142 -16.05 -7.84 11.55
C ALA A 142 -16.06 -6.48 10.83
N LEU A 143 -15.27 -5.52 11.32
CA LEU A 143 -15.13 -4.20 10.68
C LEU A 143 -14.44 -4.30 9.32
N GLY A 144 -13.43 -5.18 9.18
CA GLY A 144 -12.73 -5.40 7.92
C GLY A 144 -13.67 -5.94 6.84
N VAL A 145 -14.47 -6.97 7.17
CA VAL A 145 -15.48 -7.52 6.28
C VAL A 145 -16.57 -6.47 5.97
N GLY A 146 -17.01 -5.71 6.98
CA GLY A 146 -17.98 -4.62 6.80
C GLY A 146 -17.46 -3.52 5.86
N CYS A 147 -16.19 -3.12 5.99
CA CYS A 147 -15.56 -2.17 5.08
C CYS A 147 -15.47 -2.71 3.65
N ILE A 148 -15.17 -4.00 3.48
CA ILE A 148 -15.11 -4.64 2.16
C ILE A 148 -16.52 -4.67 1.54
N ALA A 149 -17.54 -5.08 2.29
CA ALA A 149 -18.92 -5.10 1.81
C ALA A 149 -19.41 -3.69 1.45
N ALA A 150 -19.13 -2.68 2.30
CA ALA A 150 -19.43 -1.29 2.00
C ALA A 150 -18.74 -0.81 0.72
N GLY A 151 -17.48 -1.17 0.50
CA GLY A 151 -16.74 -0.81 -0.71
C GLY A 151 -17.31 -1.46 -1.97
N LEU A 152 -17.74 -2.71 -1.89
CA LEU A 152 -18.41 -3.38 -3.00
C LEU A 152 -19.73 -2.66 -3.37
N TYR A 153 -20.50 -2.22 -2.38
CA TYR A 153 -21.72 -1.43 -2.60
C TYR A 153 -21.38 -0.06 -3.17
N LEU A 154 -20.47 0.69 -2.53
CA LEU A 154 -20.10 2.04 -2.97
C LEU A 154 -19.54 2.08 -4.39
N SER A 155 -18.81 1.03 -4.80
CA SER A 155 -18.28 0.93 -6.17
C SER A 155 -19.35 0.78 -7.26
N THR A 156 -20.61 0.50 -6.90
CA THR A 156 -21.75 0.53 -7.83
C THR A 156 -22.29 1.94 -8.08
N LEU A 157 -22.00 2.86 -7.16
CA LEU A 157 -22.39 4.27 -7.25
C LEU A 157 -21.31 5.06 -7.99
N ARG A 158 -21.74 6.00 -8.84
CA ARG A 158 -20.85 6.87 -9.60
C ARG A 158 -20.82 8.27 -9.01
N THR A 159 -19.73 8.98 -9.24
CA THR A 159 -19.59 10.39 -8.85
C THR A 159 -18.64 11.14 -9.78
N ASP A 160 -19.02 12.35 -10.14
CA ASP A 160 -18.19 13.35 -10.79
C ASP A 160 -17.40 14.22 -9.80
N GLN A 161 -17.68 14.05 -8.48
CA GLN A 161 -17.12 14.86 -7.41
C GLN A 161 -15.78 14.29 -6.91
N PRO A 162 -14.61 14.91 -7.19
CA PRO A 162 -13.29 14.38 -6.80
C PRO A 162 -13.14 14.19 -5.28
N TRP A 163 -13.82 15.04 -4.48
CA TRP A 163 -13.76 14.99 -3.02
C TRP A 163 -14.60 13.87 -2.39
N LEU A 164 -15.37 13.08 -3.17
CA LEU A 164 -16.11 11.90 -2.70
C LEU A 164 -15.41 10.58 -3.07
N VAL A 165 -14.47 10.59 -4.03
CA VAL A 165 -13.86 9.35 -4.52
C VAL A 165 -13.09 8.59 -3.45
N TRP A 166 -12.55 9.27 -2.43
CA TRP A 166 -11.82 8.61 -1.34
C TRP A 166 -12.68 7.62 -0.53
N LEU A 167 -14.02 7.77 -0.59
CA LEU A 167 -14.94 6.85 0.08
C LEU A 167 -15.06 5.50 -0.63
N GLY A 168 -14.90 5.44 -1.96
CA GLY A 168 -15.05 4.20 -2.73
C GLY A 168 -16.09 4.28 -3.85
N LEU A 169 -16.67 5.48 -4.09
CA LEU A 169 -17.53 5.71 -5.23
C LEU A 169 -16.71 5.65 -6.52
N ARG A 170 -17.30 5.10 -7.56
CA ARG A 170 -16.64 5.01 -8.87
C ARG A 170 -16.56 6.39 -9.52
N PRO A 171 -15.35 6.90 -9.81
CA PRO A 171 -15.22 8.19 -10.47
C PRO A 171 -15.73 8.12 -11.92
N ASP A 172 -16.39 9.18 -12.40
CA ASP A 172 -16.79 9.38 -13.81
C ASP A 172 -15.68 10.06 -14.63
N PHE A 173 -14.49 10.22 -14.05
CA PHE A 173 -13.29 10.74 -14.70
C PHE A 173 -12.13 9.73 -14.62
N SER A 174 -11.13 9.87 -15.48
CA SER A 174 -9.95 9.02 -15.48
C SER A 174 -9.01 9.34 -14.32
N THR A 175 -8.40 8.32 -13.70
CA THR A 175 -7.34 8.45 -12.71
C THR A 175 -6.42 7.24 -12.79
N LEU A 176 -5.11 7.46 -12.80
CA LEU A 176 -4.12 6.40 -13.01
C LEU A 176 -3.97 5.44 -11.82
N ASP A 177 -4.22 5.93 -10.60
CA ASP A 177 -4.11 5.11 -9.39
C ASP A 177 -5.30 5.43 -8.48
N TYR A 178 -6.10 4.38 -8.15
CA TYR A 178 -7.31 4.55 -7.38
C TYR A 178 -7.45 3.49 -6.29
N TRP A 179 -7.25 3.92 -5.04
CA TRP A 179 -7.28 3.07 -3.85
C TRP A 179 -8.10 3.73 -2.73
N PRO A 180 -9.43 3.73 -2.84
CA PRO A 180 -10.29 4.39 -1.87
C PRO A 180 -10.27 3.70 -0.50
N VAL A 181 -10.75 4.41 0.53
CA VAL A 181 -10.82 3.85 1.89
C VAL A 181 -11.66 2.58 1.92
N PHE A 182 -12.83 2.59 1.29
CA PHE A 182 -13.62 1.38 1.11
C PHE A 182 -13.41 0.82 -0.32
N PRO A 183 -13.04 -0.43 -0.47
CA PRO A 183 -12.94 -1.54 0.51
C PRO A 183 -11.58 -1.67 1.22
N TRP A 184 -10.55 -0.91 0.85
CA TRP A 184 -9.15 -1.20 1.13
C TRP A 184 -8.73 -1.00 2.58
N PHE A 185 -9.42 -0.13 3.33
CA PHE A 185 -9.22 -0.05 4.78
C PHE A 185 -9.62 -1.36 5.48
N GLY A 186 -10.61 -2.08 4.92
CA GLY A 186 -10.94 -3.44 5.37
C GLY A 186 -9.75 -4.39 5.28
N VAL A 187 -8.98 -4.32 4.20
CA VAL A 187 -7.76 -5.13 4.01
C VAL A 187 -6.68 -4.75 5.04
N ILE A 188 -6.54 -3.46 5.38
CA ILE A 188 -5.67 -2.99 6.49
C ILE A 188 -6.09 -3.65 7.82
N LEU A 189 -7.40 -3.63 8.14
CA LEU A 189 -7.91 -4.20 9.39
C LEU A 189 -7.72 -5.72 9.46
N LEU A 190 -7.87 -6.43 8.35
CA LEU A 190 -7.53 -7.84 8.26
C LEU A 190 -6.03 -8.08 8.46
N GLY A 191 -5.16 -7.23 7.92
CA GLY A 191 -3.73 -7.23 8.21
C GLY A 191 -3.42 -7.00 9.69
N VAL A 192 -4.14 -6.06 10.34
CA VAL A 192 -4.04 -5.82 11.80
C VAL A 192 -4.49 -7.05 12.59
N PHE A 193 -5.59 -7.70 12.19
CA PHE A 193 -6.05 -8.94 12.80
C PHE A 193 -4.98 -10.02 12.73
N VAL A 194 -4.48 -10.33 11.54
CA VAL A 194 -3.43 -11.36 11.34
C VAL A 194 -2.17 -11.00 12.13
N GLY A 195 -1.77 -9.73 12.14
CA GLY A 195 -0.66 -9.25 12.96
C GLY A 195 -0.88 -9.49 14.46
N ASN A 196 -2.11 -9.32 14.95
CA ASN A 196 -2.48 -9.60 16.34
C ASN A 196 -2.55 -11.11 16.66
N VAL A 197 -2.88 -11.95 15.69
CA VAL A 197 -2.89 -13.41 15.86
C VAL A 197 -1.45 -13.94 15.89
N LEU A 198 -0.66 -13.61 14.87
CA LEU A 198 0.70 -14.16 14.69
C LEU A 198 1.71 -13.61 15.69
N TYR A 199 1.59 -12.34 16.07
CA TYR A 199 2.58 -11.65 16.90
C TYR A 199 2.01 -11.16 18.22
N GLY A 200 0.79 -11.56 18.55
CA GLY A 200 0.04 -11.09 19.73
C GLY A 200 0.25 -11.87 21.02
N GLY A 201 0.83 -13.06 20.94
CA GLY A 201 1.09 -13.94 22.08
C GLY A 201 2.44 -13.69 22.75
N GLU A 202 2.70 -14.37 23.87
CA GLU A 202 4.00 -14.41 24.53
C GLU A 202 5.06 -15.08 23.65
N LYS A 203 4.67 -16.13 22.92
CA LYS A 203 5.48 -16.79 21.89
C LYS A 203 5.25 -16.09 20.55
N ARG A 204 6.26 -15.41 20.08
CA ARG A 204 6.26 -14.75 18.79
C ARG A 204 6.32 -15.79 17.68
N ALA A 205 5.36 -15.80 16.77
CA ALA A 205 5.43 -16.62 15.56
C ALA A 205 6.45 -16.01 14.58
N THR A 206 7.73 -16.20 14.82
CA THR A 206 8.80 -15.86 13.86
C THR A 206 9.45 -17.14 13.41
N LEU A 207 9.82 -17.20 12.13
CA LEU A 207 10.57 -18.34 11.55
C LEU A 207 12.04 -18.39 12.03
N GLY A 208 12.39 -17.61 13.07
CA GLY A 208 13.76 -17.52 13.56
C GLY A 208 14.60 -16.45 12.86
N PRO A 209 15.93 -16.56 12.84
CA PRO A 209 16.81 -15.69 12.07
C PRO A 209 16.57 -15.87 10.57
N ALA A 210 16.81 -14.80 9.79
CA ALA A 210 16.69 -14.87 8.34
C ALA A 210 17.61 -15.96 7.79
N PRO A 211 17.10 -16.89 6.97
CA PRO A 211 17.93 -17.95 6.41
C PRO A 211 19.00 -17.37 5.49
N GLU A 212 20.16 -18.02 5.44
CA GLU A 212 21.28 -17.65 4.56
C GLU A 212 21.10 -18.20 3.13
N VAL A 213 19.86 -18.11 2.62
CA VAL A 213 19.52 -18.55 1.26
C VAL A 213 19.73 -17.39 0.29
N VAL A 214 20.27 -17.71 -0.89
CA VAL A 214 20.43 -16.75 -1.99
C VAL A 214 19.06 -16.13 -2.32
N GLY A 215 18.99 -14.79 -2.38
CA GLY A 215 17.76 -14.05 -2.67
C GLY A 215 17.01 -13.52 -1.42
N VAL A 216 17.13 -14.14 -0.24
CA VAL A 216 16.43 -13.65 0.96
C VAL A 216 16.97 -12.29 1.42
N ARG A 217 18.28 -12.10 1.44
CA ARG A 217 18.91 -10.82 1.85
C ARG A 217 18.54 -9.66 0.92
N PRO A 218 18.69 -9.75 -0.42
CA PRO A 218 18.29 -8.66 -1.32
C PRO A 218 16.79 -8.38 -1.29
N LEU A 219 15.93 -9.39 -1.19
CA LEU A 219 14.49 -9.17 -1.08
C LEU A 219 14.10 -8.47 0.23
N THR A 220 14.70 -8.88 1.36
CA THR A 220 14.47 -8.18 2.63
C THR A 220 15.00 -6.74 2.61
N PHE A 221 16.11 -6.49 1.93
CA PHE A 221 16.63 -5.13 1.72
C PHE A 221 15.66 -4.29 0.92
N LEU A 222 15.15 -4.80 -0.22
CA LEU A 222 14.15 -4.15 -1.04
C LEU A 222 12.86 -3.85 -0.24
N GLY A 223 12.38 -4.82 0.53
CA GLY A 223 11.19 -4.64 1.36
C GLY A 223 11.35 -3.58 2.44
N ARG A 224 12.57 -3.42 3.01
CA ARG A 224 12.90 -2.34 3.95
C ARG A 224 12.86 -0.96 3.31
N HIS A 225 13.19 -0.88 2.02
CA HIS A 225 13.23 0.34 1.23
C HIS A 225 12.04 0.47 0.27
N SER A 226 10.93 -0.23 0.55
CA SER A 226 9.76 -0.26 -0.33
C SER A 226 9.19 1.13 -0.63
N LEU A 227 9.19 2.07 0.33
CA LEU A 227 8.67 3.42 0.10
C LEU A 227 9.54 4.26 -0.85
N PRO A 228 10.87 4.38 -0.67
CA PRO A 228 11.73 5.02 -1.67
C PRO A 228 11.63 4.39 -3.06
N VAL A 229 11.60 3.05 -3.14
CA VAL A 229 11.44 2.35 -4.42
C VAL A 229 10.08 2.67 -5.04
N TYR A 230 9.00 2.67 -4.24
CA TYR A 230 7.67 3.08 -4.70
C TYR A 230 7.66 4.50 -5.29
N LEU A 231 8.33 5.45 -4.65
CA LEU A 231 8.38 6.84 -5.14
C LEU A 231 9.23 7.00 -6.41
N ALA A 232 10.28 6.21 -6.54
CA ALA A 232 11.26 6.37 -7.63
C ALA A 232 10.96 5.50 -8.86
N HIS A 233 10.23 4.36 -8.70
CA HIS A 233 10.12 3.37 -9.79
C HIS A 233 9.53 3.96 -11.08
N GLN A 234 8.41 4.65 -11.01
CA GLN A 234 7.73 5.16 -12.21
C GLN A 234 8.53 6.26 -12.94
N PRO A 235 9.07 7.29 -12.26
CA PRO A 235 9.99 8.23 -12.89
C PRO A 235 11.21 7.56 -13.52
N VAL A 236 11.79 6.55 -12.87
CA VAL A 236 12.95 5.82 -13.40
C VAL A 236 12.58 4.98 -14.62
N LEU A 237 11.45 4.27 -14.61
CA LEU A 237 10.97 3.46 -15.73
C LEU A 237 10.69 4.34 -16.95
N ILE A 238 9.95 5.44 -16.78
CA ILE A 238 9.64 6.37 -17.86
C ILE A 238 10.93 6.98 -18.43
N ALA A 239 11.84 7.47 -17.56
CA ALA A 239 13.11 8.02 -18.00
C ALA A 239 13.93 7.00 -18.80
N ALA A 240 13.98 5.74 -18.37
CA ALA A 240 14.67 4.67 -19.10
C ALA A 240 14.05 4.42 -20.48
N LEU A 241 12.72 4.37 -20.56
CA LEU A 241 12.02 4.17 -21.85
C LEU A 241 12.22 5.34 -22.82
N VAL A 242 12.30 6.57 -22.30
CA VAL A 242 12.61 7.77 -23.11
C VAL A 242 14.04 7.70 -23.63
N LEU A 243 15.02 7.38 -22.78
CA LEU A 243 16.43 7.26 -23.16
C LEU A 243 16.65 6.15 -24.21
N LEU A 244 15.86 5.08 -24.16
CA LEU A 244 15.88 4.00 -25.14
C LEU A 244 15.10 4.32 -26.42
N GLY A 245 14.49 5.50 -26.53
CA GLY A 245 13.69 5.92 -27.69
C GLY A 245 12.35 5.18 -27.82
N VAL A 246 11.92 4.45 -26.78
CA VAL A 246 10.67 3.68 -26.75
C VAL A 246 9.47 4.58 -26.39
N ALA A 247 9.66 5.50 -25.46
CA ALA A 247 8.64 6.48 -25.09
C ALA A 247 9.01 7.87 -25.60
N LYS A 248 8.00 8.59 -26.11
CA LYS A 248 8.10 10.03 -26.39
C LYS A 248 7.31 10.76 -25.33
N ILE A 249 7.95 11.70 -24.64
CA ILE A 249 7.24 12.64 -23.76
C ILE A 249 6.60 13.68 -24.67
N PRO A 250 5.29 13.93 -24.58
CA PRO A 250 4.61 14.96 -25.36
C PRO A 250 5.10 16.37 -25.03
#